data_2e9075602d20fe23f8b01556bce8d5c3
#
_entry.id   2e9075602d20fe23f8b01556bce8d5c3
#
_cell.length_a   1.000
_cell.length_b   1.000
_cell.length_c   1.000
_cell.angle_alpha   90.00
_cell.angle_beta   90.00
_cell.angle_gamma   90.00
#
_symmetry.space_group_name_H-M   'P 1'
#
loop_
_entity.id
_entity.type
_entity.pdbx_description
1 polymer ?
#
loop_
_entity_poly.entity_id
_entity_poly.type
_entity_poly.pdbx_seq_one_letter_code
_entity_poly.pdbx_strand_id
1 'polypeptide(L)'
;MTNSFPVLTVLTFWPVLAALLLALCRTERQTRVWTLVASLAEIALAYPLLFFKKDATGFQFLEKMDWVPEWGLGYAMGVDGISIFMVWLSIFTLPACVLCSWTYIGKRVKEFHVCLLLMTMACVGVFSALDLVLFYFFWEALLIPMYLMIAVWGGDEKRYASVKFFIYTLAGSTLLLVAIVALRIQAGTFSIPELMGADFPFRFQYWVFLAFFIAFAIKVPMFPFHTWLPAAHVQAPSAGSVILAAVLLKMGTYGFLRFSLPMTPAASEHFAPLMIAISIASIIYGGLVALGQSDIKKLIAYSSVAHMGFVTLGIFLFSVQGVQGAIFQMLNHGIITGALFMMIGAVYERSHSRDIAFNQGLGKYLPQFMFFWGLFGFASFGFPGTNGFVGEFLVLAAAFRFKTLVGILCVPGALLAAAYILKVTLRMAWGEPPTPEGKGWKDLKKKEWAYLVVPAVLVIYLGLAPGGFLGYITPTIDQTLKSFETRKAMASPSPRVNPSASYSPAHEVLGKPGDQPQPSELPGAGLTPELQQGTYPGAPAPAAPDSGAAVPAPDGANPGEPGGESPTSDGEGTNG
;
A
#
# COMPACT_ATOMS: atom_id res chain seq x y z
N MET A 1 -20.74 -10.58 12.71
CA MET A 1 -20.66 -10.21 14.15
C MET A 1 -20.25 -8.76 14.19
N THR A 2 -21.17 -7.86 14.47
CA THR A 2 -20.86 -6.47 14.76
C THR A 2 -20.03 -6.46 16.04
N ASN A 3 -18.78 -6.07 15.96
CA ASN A 3 -17.94 -5.90 17.13
C ASN A 3 -18.63 -4.87 18.05
N SER A 4 -18.90 -5.24 19.29
CA SER A 4 -19.51 -4.34 20.27
C SER A 4 -18.62 -3.13 20.62
N PHE A 5 -17.35 -3.14 20.22
CA PHE A 5 -16.37 -2.08 20.46
C PHE A 5 -15.91 -1.46 19.13
N PRO A 6 -16.12 -0.15 18.91
CA PRO A 6 -15.78 0.54 17.66
C PRO A 6 -14.27 0.84 17.61
N VAL A 7 -13.45 -0.17 17.35
CA VAL A 7 -11.99 -0.07 17.43
C VAL A 7 -11.40 0.90 16.42
N LEU A 8 -11.92 0.93 15.17
CA LEU A 8 -11.39 1.81 14.12
C LEU A 8 -11.74 3.27 14.38
N THR A 9 -12.97 3.55 14.85
CA THR A 9 -13.38 4.88 15.31
C THR A 9 -12.49 5.36 16.46
N VAL A 10 -12.27 4.50 17.46
CA VAL A 10 -11.41 4.84 18.59
C VAL A 10 -10.00 5.15 18.12
N LEU A 11 -9.39 4.32 17.27
CA LEU A 11 -8.05 4.54 16.74
C LEU A 11 -7.96 5.81 15.89
N THR A 12 -8.98 6.11 15.10
CA THR A 12 -9.00 7.32 14.26
C THR A 12 -9.11 8.58 15.10
N PHE A 13 -9.96 8.62 16.12
CA PHE A 13 -10.22 9.84 16.89
C PHE A 13 -9.45 9.95 18.20
N TRP A 14 -8.77 8.89 18.67
CA TRP A 14 -7.86 8.96 19.80
C TRP A 14 -6.78 10.04 19.66
N PRO A 15 -6.09 10.19 18.51
CA PRO A 15 -5.13 11.27 18.33
C PRO A 15 -5.76 12.66 18.43
N VAL A 16 -7.01 12.84 18.02
CA VAL A 16 -7.73 14.11 18.17
C VAL A 16 -7.97 14.42 19.66
N LEU A 17 -8.47 13.44 20.42
CA LEU A 17 -8.63 13.60 21.85
C LEU A 17 -7.30 13.91 22.54
N ALA A 18 -6.23 13.20 22.15
CA ALA A 18 -4.89 13.45 22.66
C ALA A 18 -4.39 14.86 22.32
N ALA A 19 -4.71 15.38 21.11
CA ALA A 19 -4.38 16.73 20.70
C ALA A 19 -5.14 17.79 21.51
N LEU A 20 -6.42 17.56 21.78
CA LEU A 20 -7.20 18.45 22.65
C LEU A 20 -6.64 18.48 24.08
N LEU A 21 -6.26 17.34 24.62
CA LEU A 21 -5.66 17.24 25.96
C LEU A 21 -4.27 17.90 26.06
N LEU A 22 -3.57 18.12 24.93
CA LEU A 22 -2.34 18.95 24.92
C LEU A 22 -2.58 20.39 25.43
N ALA A 23 -3.81 20.90 25.35
CA ALA A 23 -4.14 22.21 25.94
C ALA A 23 -3.80 22.27 27.43
N LEU A 24 -3.93 21.15 28.14
CA LEU A 24 -3.64 21.04 29.59
C LEU A 24 -2.13 21.03 29.91
N CYS A 25 -1.29 20.71 28.93
CA CYS A 25 0.16 20.69 29.11
C CYS A 25 0.71 22.13 29.20
N ARG A 26 1.39 22.42 30.30
CA ARG A 26 1.96 23.78 30.56
C ARG A 26 3.41 23.93 30.08
N THR A 27 4.15 22.82 30.03
CA THR A 27 5.57 22.82 29.64
C THR A 27 5.81 22.00 28.38
N GLU A 28 6.87 22.32 27.64
CA GLU A 28 7.29 21.55 26.46
C GLU A 28 7.59 20.08 26.78
N ARG A 29 8.19 19.82 27.94
CA ARG A 29 8.47 18.45 28.39
C ARG A 29 7.16 17.66 28.59
N GLN A 30 6.15 18.27 29.22
CA GLN A 30 4.83 17.65 29.37
C GLN A 30 4.20 17.36 28.01
N THR A 31 4.28 18.30 27.06
CA THR A 31 3.79 18.11 25.69
C THR A 31 4.41 16.90 25.02
N ARG A 32 5.75 16.80 25.03
CA ARG A 32 6.50 15.68 24.43
C ARG A 32 6.16 14.34 25.10
N VAL A 33 6.16 14.32 26.43
CA VAL A 33 5.85 13.09 27.19
C VAL A 33 4.40 12.67 26.96
N TRP A 34 3.44 13.61 27.02
CA TRP A 34 2.03 13.30 26.77
C TRP A 34 1.82 12.72 25.38
N THR A 35 2.39 13.35 24.34
CA THR A 35 2.24 12.83 22.97
C THR A 35 2.86 11.44 22.81
N LEU A 36 4.00 11.17 23.47
CA LEU A 36 4.61 9.84 23.47
C LEU A 36 3.70 8.82 24.15
N VAL A 37 3.18 9.15 25.33
CA VAL A 37 2.24 8.28 26.07
C VAL A 37 0.98 8.02 25.25
N ALA A 38 0.41 9.07 24.63
CA ALA A 38 -0.77 8.94 23.79
C ALA A 38 -0.50 8.05 22.56
N SER A 39 0.69 8.17 21.93
CA SER A 39 1.06 7.32 20.78
C SER A 39 1.28 5.85 21.17
N LEU A 40 1.82 5.58 22.36
CA LEU A 40 1.94 4.21 22.87
C LEU A 40 0.58 3.65 23.30
N ALA A 41 -0.30 4.48 23.86
CA ALA A 41 -1.67 4.10 24.17
C ALA A 41 -2.46 3.74 22.88
N GLU A 42 -2.23 4.45 21.78
CA GLU A 42 -2.84 4.13 20.48
C GLU A 42 -2.42 2.74 19.97
N ILE A 43 -1.14 2.36 20.13
CA ILE A 43 -0.67 1.00 19.84
C ILE A 43 -1.40 -0.04 20.71
N ALA A 44 -1.58 0.26 22.00
CA ALA A 44 -2.31 -0.64 22.91
C ALA A 44 -3.80 -0.74 22.54
N LEU A 45 -4.45 0.37 22.16
CA LEU A 45 -5.83 0.40 21.67
C LEU A 45 -6.01 -0.39 20.36
N ALA A 46 -4.96 -0.52 19.56
CA ALA A 46 -4.97 -1.32 18.34
C ALA A 46 -4.89 -2.84 18.59
N TYR A 47 -4.76 -3.29 19.85
CA TYR A 47 -4.68 -4.71 20.21
C TYR A 47 -5.78 -5.59 19.55
N PRO A 48 -7.07 -5.18 19.45
CA PRO A 48 -8.08 -5.98 18.78
C PRO A 48 -7.76 -6.29 17.30
N LEU A 49 -7.01 -5.43 16.61
CA LEU A 49 -6.62 -5.66 15.21
C LEU A 49 -5.68 -6.86 15.03
N LEU A 50 -5.03 -7.35 16.10
CA LEU A 50 -4.24 -8.59 16.07
C LEU A 50 -5.10 -9.83 15.82
N PHE A 51 -6.41 -9.76 16.10
CA PHE A 51 -7.36 -10.84 15.83
C PHE A 51 -7.96 -10.80 14.42
N PHE A 52 -7.35 -10.04 13.52
CA PHE A 52 -7.70 -10.05 12.09
C PHE A 52 -7.56 -11.45 11.51
N LYS A 53 -8.63 -11.95 10.89
CA LYS A 53 -8.67 -13.29 10.31
C LYS A 53 -8.08 -13.27 8.89
N LYS A 54 -6.93 -13.90 8.73
CA LYS A 54 -6.21 -13.94 7.44
C LYS A 54 -6.98 -14.63 6.30
N ASP A 55 -7.79 -15.65 6.65
CA ASP A 55 -8.50 -16.46 5.65
C ASP A 55 -9.89 -15.91 5.29
N ALA A 56 -10.32 -14.80 5.94
CA ALA A 56 -11.60 -14.18 5.65
C ALA A 56 -11.47 -13.19 4.47
N THR A 57 -12.32 -13.35 3.50
CA THR A 57 -12.48 -12.40 2.40
C THR A 57 -13.40 -11.24 2.81
N GLY A 58 -13.13 -10.05 2.29
CA GLY A 58 -13.92 -8.84 2.58
C GLY A 58 -13.41 -8.04 3.77
N PHE A 59 -14.20 -7.05 4.17
CA PHE A 59 -13.84 -6.12 5.23
C PHE A 59 -14.17 -6.68 6.60
N GLN A 60 -13.27 -6.46 7.56
CA GLN A 60 -13.41 -6.84 8.96
C GLN A 60 -13.45 -5.60 9.84
N PHE A 61 -13.85 -5.75 11.12
CA PHE A 61 -14.05 -4.64 12.06
C PHE A 61 -14.99 -3.57 11.51
N LEU A 62 -16.08 -4.02 10.87
CA LEU A 62 -17.05 -3.12 10.25
C LEU A 62 -17.77 -2.28 11.30
N GLU A 63 -17.69 -0.98 11.13
CA GLU A 63 -18.40 0.02 11.93
C GLU A 63 -19.22 0.86 10.95
N LYS A 64 -20.55 0.87 11.11
CA LYS A 64 -21.45 1.59 10.20
C LYS A 64 -22.49 2.37 11.00
N MET A 65 -22.64 3.63 10.65
CA MET A 65 -23.65 4.54 11.19
C MET A 65 -24.10 5.51 10.09
N ASP A 66 -25.37 5.78 10.01
CA ASP A 66 -25.89 6.81 9.11
C ASP A 66 -25.49 8.19 9.66
N TRP A 67 -24.78 8.99 8.83
CA TRP A 67 -24.31 10.31 9.24
C TRP A 67 -25.26 11.41 8.77
N VAL A 68 -25.49 11.52 7.45
CA VAL A 68 -26.44 12.45 6.85
C VAL A 68 -27.27 11.69 5.82
N PRO A 69 -28.38 11.04 6.26
CA PRO A 69 -29.17 10.17 5.38
C PRO A 69 -29.74 10.88 4.15
N GLU A 70 -30.11 12.17 4.30
CA GLU A 70 -30.68 12.99 3.22
C GLU A 70 -29.73 13.13 2.02
N TRP A 71 -28.42 13.12 2.27
CA TRP A 71 -27.38 13.19 1.24
C TRP A 71 -26.80 11.82 0.89
N GLY A 72 -27.21 10.79 1.60
CA GLY A 72 -26.70 9.42 1.47
C GLY A 72 -25.26 9.29 1.96
N LEU A 73 -24.86 10.12 2.94
CA LEU A 73 -23.55 10.05 3.59
C LEU A 73 -23.59 9.07 4.75
N GLY A 74 -22.70 8.10 4.73
CA GLY A 74 -22.53 7.13 5.80
C GLY A 74 -21.19 7.28 6.51
N TYR A 75 -21.19 7.15 7.83
CA TYR A 75 -19.96 6.86 8.57
C TYR A 75 -19.74 5.36 8.53
N ALA A 76 -18.83 4.92 7.67
CA ALA A 76 -18.52 3.51 7.50
C ALA A 76 -17.00 3.29 7.55
N MET A 77 -16.55 2.40 8.44
CA MET A 77 -15.16 2.06 8.63
C MET A 77 -14.99 0.54 8.57
N GLY A 78 -13.84 0.08 8.08
CA GLY A 78 -13.49 -1.32 8.01
C GLY A 78 -12.10 -1.51 7.42
N VAL A 79 -11.49 -2.65 7.68
CA VAL A 79 -10.16 -3.00 7.16
C VAL A 79 -10.18 -4.37 6.51
N ASP A 80 -9.32 -4.56 5.53
CA ASP A 80 -9.05 -5.84 4.87
C ASP A 80 -7.54 -6.11 4.80
N GLY A 81 -7.13 -7.18 4.11
CA GLY A 81 -5.72 -7.55 3.98
C GLY A 81 -4.82 -6.47 3.38
N ILE A 82 -5.37 -5.56 2.56
CA ILE A 82 -4.59 -4.45 1.97
C ILE A 82 -4.42 -3.31 2.98
N SER A 83 -5.49 -2.93 3.67
CA SER A 83 -5.53 -1.72 4.50
C SER A 83 -5.00 -1.92 5.92
N ILE A 84 -5.13 -3.11 6.51
CA ILE A 84 -4.74 -3.36 7.92
C ILE A 84 -3.27 -3.00 8.20
N PHE A 85 -2.36 -3.34 7.30
CA PHE A 85 -0.93 -3.04 7.49
C PHE A 85 -0.59 -1.57 7.28
N MET A 86 -1.40 -0.85 6.50
CA MET A 86 -1.26 0.61 6.35
C MET A 86 -1.75 1.33 7.60
N VAL A 87 -2.78 0.81 8.27
CA VAL A 87 -3.24 1.29 9.58
C VAL A 87 -2.13 1.06 10.63
N TRP A 88 -1.58 -0.15 10.73
CA TRP A 88 -0.46 -0.44 11.64
C TRP A 88 0.75 0.44 11.37
N LEU A 89 1.13 0.62 10.09
CA LEU A 89 2.25 1.49 9.71
C LEU A 89 2.01 2.94 10.16
N SER A 90 0.78 3.44 10.05
CA SER A 90 0.40 4.79 10.48
C SER A 90 0.57 4.96 11.99
N ILE A 91 0.05 4.01 12.78
CA ILE A 91 0.12 4.02 14.24
C ILE A 91 1.57 3.90 14.73
N PHE A 92 2.37 2.97 14.19
CA PHE A 92 3.77 2.79 14.60
C PHE A 92 4.69 3.95 14.20
N THR A 93 4.32 4.72 13.18
CA THR A 93 5.12 5.87 12.73
C THR A 93 5.06 7.03 13.75
N LEU A 94 3.95 7.20 14.48
CA LEU A 94 3.77 8.33 15.41
C LEU A 94 4.79 8.36 16.55
N PRO A 95 4.99 7.31 17.37
CA PRO A 95 5.98 7.34 18.45
C PRO A 95 7.41 7.55 17.92
N ALA A 96 7.74 7.00 16.76
CA ALA A 96 9.04 7.23 16.13
C ALA A 96 9.22 8.71 15.74
N CYS A 97 8.18 9.37 15.20
CA CYS A 97 8.18 10.80 14.91
C CYS A 97 8.32 11.67 16.15
N VAL A 98 7.65 11.32 17.24
CA VAL A 98 7.79 12.02 18.54
C VAL A 98 9.22 11.92 19.06
N LEU A 99 9.81 10.72 19.04
CA LEU A 99 11.16 10.49 19.54
C LEU A 99 12.24 11.15 18.66
N CYS A 100 12.12 11.08 17.33
CA CYS A 100 13.12 11.69 16.43
C CYS A 100 13.05 13.22 16.41
N SER A 101 11.91 13.83 16.79
CA SER A 101 11.76 15.28 16.88
C SER A 101 12.03 15.86 18.27
N TRP A 102 12.29 15.01 19.26
CA TRP A 102 12.33 15.35 20.69
C TRP A 102 13.23 16.53 21.04
N THR A 103 14.42 16.61 20.47
CA THR A 103 15.42 17.67 20.72
C THR A 103 15.45 18.71 19.61
N TYR A 104 15.13 18.33 18.41
CA TYR A 104 15.22 19.19 17.23
C TYR A 104 14.19 20.32 17.22
N ILE A 105 12.97 20.05 17.71
CA ILE A 105 11.88 21.04 17.74
C ILE A 105 11.94 21.83 19.06
N GLY A 106 12.40 23.08 18.98
CA GLY A 106 12.51 23.99 20.11
C GLY A 106 11.54 25.19 20.07
N LYS A 107 10.75 25.35 18.98
CA LYS A 107 9.81 26.45 18.83
C LYS A 107 8.41 25.91 18.54
N ARG A 108 7.38 26.49 19.22
CA ARG A 108 5.98 26.12 19.00
C ARG A 108 5.75 24.60 19.12
N VAL A 109 6.34 24.00 20.17
CA VAL A 109 6.38 22.55 20.37
C VAL A 109 4.99 21.94 20.45
N LYS A 110 4.04 22.64 21.11
CA LYS A 110 2.67 22.14 21.27
C LYS A 110 1.97 22.01 19.92
N GLU A 111 2.01 23.04 19.08
CA GLU A 111 1.38 23.04 17.76
C GLU A 111 2.01 21.99 16.82
N PHE A 112 3.33 21.76 16.95
CA PHE A 112 4.00 20.72 16.21
C PHE A 112 3.44 19.32 16.55
N HIS A 113 3.25 19.05 17.84
CA HIS A 113 2.71 17.77 18.28
C HIS A 113 1.21 17.63 17.95
N VAL A 114 0.43 18.74 17.95
CA VAL A 114 -0.94 18.74 17.41
C VAL A 114 -0.94 18.32 15.93
N CYS A 115 -0.05 18.89 15.11
CA CYS A 115 0.06 18.49 13.69
C CYS A 115 0.41 17.00 13.53
N LEU A 116 1.31 16.45 14.35
CA LEU A 116 1.64 15.01 14.31
C LEU A 116 0.41 14.13 14.61
N LEU A 117 -0.33 14.47 15.66
CA LEU A 117 -1.53 13.74 16.06
C LEU A 117 -2.63 13.82 14.99
N LEU A 118 -2.91 15.01 14.44
CA LEU A 118 -3.89 15.19 13.38
C LEU A 118 -3.51 14.46 12.10
N MET A 119 -2.22 14.39 11.76
CA MET A 119 -1.76 13.60 10.62
C MET A 119 -1.98 12.11 10.84
N THR A 120 -1.76 11.59 12.05
CA THR A 120 -2.02 10.17 12.36
C THR A 120 -3.50 9.85 12.25
N MET A 121 -4.38 10.70 12.83
CA MET A 121 -5.82 10.61 12.65
C MET A 121 -6.21 10.48 11.17
N ALA A 122 -5.71 11.40 10.34
CA ALA A 122 -6.02 11.41 8.92
C ALA A 122 -5.49 10.16 8.19
N CYS A 123 -4.28 9.68 8.53
CA CYS A 123 -3.70 8.47 7.96
C CYS A 123 -4.52 7.21 8.30
N VAL A 124 -4.86 7.02 9.57
CA VAL A 124 -5.71 5.88 10.00
C VAL A 124 -7.07 5.95 9.32
N GLY A 125 -7.69 7.15 9.28
CA GLY A 125 -8.98 7.36 8.65
C GLY A 125 -9.00 7.04 7.17
N VAL A 126 -7.98 7.45 6.38
CA VAL A 126 -7.88 7.15 4.95
C VAL A 126 -7.87 5.65 4.67
N PHE A 127 -7.11 4.86 5.45
CA PHE A 127 -7.00 3.42 5.21
C PHE A 127 -8.17 2.60 5.80
N SER A 128 -9.00 3.22 6.63
CA SER A 128 -10.14 2.55 7.28
C SER A 128 -11.49 2.96 6.71
N ALA A 129 -11.59 4.08 6.00
CA ALA A 129 -12.85 4.59 5.46
C ALA A 129 -13.43 3.66 4.38
N LEU A 130 -14.73 3.36 4.50
CA LEU A 130 -15.53 2.59 3.54
C LEU A 130 -16.63 3.41 2.87
N ASP A 131 -16.61 4.74 3.06
CA ASP A 131 -17.41 5.73 2.35
C ASP A 131 -16.47 6.69 1.62
N LEU A 132 -16.76 7.04 0.35
CA LEU A 132 -15.88 7.89 -0.48
C LEU A 132 -15.76 9.32 0.05
N VAL A 133 -16.82 9.87 0.65
CA VAL A 133 -16.76 11.22 1.23
C VAL A 133 -15.96 11.21 2.53
N LEU A 134 -16.15 10.18 3.36
CA LEU A 134 -15.36 9.99 4.56
C LEU A 134 -13.87 9.78 4.22
N PHE A 135 -13.57 8.98 3.20
CA PHE A 135 -12.22 8.82 2.66
C PHE A 135 -11.63 10.18 2.22
N TYR A 136 -12.38 10.96 1.43
CA TYR A 136 -11.96 12.26 0.94
C TYR A 136 -11.73 13.26 2.09
N PHE A 137 -12.59 13.25 3.11
CA PHE A 137 -12.41 14.05 4.30
C PHE A 137 -11.04 13.79 4.96
N PHE A 138 -10.70 12.52 5.21
CA PHE A 138 -9.40 12.19 5.81
C PHE A 138 -8.23 12.45 4.85
N TRP A 139 -8.42 12.27 3.56
CA TRP A 139 -7.41 12.59 2.54
C TRP A 139 -7.04 14.07 2.55
N GLU A 140 -8.01 14.97 2.69
CA GLU A 140 -7.81 16.42 2.78
C GLU A 140 -7.36 16.87 4.17
N ALA A 141 -7.86 16.25 5.23
CA ALA A 141 -7.50 16.61 6.61
C ALA A 141 -5.99 16.56 6.87
N LEU A 142 -5.25 15.83 6.06
CA LEU A 142 -3.81 15.69 6.14
C LEU A 142 -3.06 16.87 5.51
N LEU A 143 -3.69 17.60 4.59
CA LEU A 143 -3.06 18.67 3.82
C LEU A 143 -2.62 19.83 4.71
N ILE A 144 -3.50 20.29 5.59
CA ILE A 144 -3.24 21.47 6.45
C ILE A 144 -2.11 21.19 7.47
N PRO A 145 -2.14 20.10 8.27
CA PRO A 145 -1.06 19.81 9.20
C PRO A 145 0.30 19.66 8.52
N MET A 146 0.37 19.00 7.35
CA MET A 146 1.62 18.83 6.62
C MET A 146 2.11 20.16 6.03
N TYR A 147 1.22 20.99 5.47
CA TYR A 147 1.57 22.34 5.03
C TYR A 147 2.18 23.15 6.19
N LEU A 148 1.54 23.16 7.36
CA LEU A 148 2.04 23.84 8.55
C LEU A 148 3.38 23.28 9.02
N MET A 149 3.56 21.95 8.98
CA MET A 149 4.83 21.30 9.32
C MET A 149 5.98 21.81 8.46
N ILE A 150 5.77 21.98 7.17
CA ILE A 150 6.79 22.50 6.25
C ILE A 150 6.93 24.01 6.43
N ALA A 151 5.84 24.77 6.48
CA ALA A 151 5.85 26.24 6.47
C ALA A 151 6.43 26.84 7.77
N VAL A 152 6.18 26.23 8.93
CA VAL A 152 6.58 26.76 10.23
C VAL A 152 7.96 26.23 10.65
N TRP A 153 8.17 24.90 10.62
CA TRP A 153 9.38 24.25 11.12
C TRP A 153 10.35 23.79 10.02
N GLY A 154 10.07 24.13 8.77
CA GLY A 154 10.92 23.81 7.63
C GLY A 154 12.20 24.66 7.57
N GLY A 155 13.09 24.28 6.63
CA GLY A 155 14.34 24.97 6.35
C GLY A 155 14.18 26.31 5.62
N ASP A 156 15.24 26.75 4.96
CA ASP A 156 15.33 28.10 4.38
C ASP A 156 14.28 28.38 3.28
N GLU A 157 14.04 27.42 2.40
CA GLU A 157 13.08 27.54 1.30
C GLU A 157 11.68 26.98 1.64
N LYS A 158 11.34 26.92 2.93
CA LYS A 158 10.09 26.35 3.44
C LYS A 158 8.82 26.93 2.80
N ARG A 159 8.82 28.23 2.49
CA ARG A 159 7.68 28.90 1.86
C ARG A 159 7.41 28.33 0.46
N TYR A 160 8.45 28.24 -0.37
CA TYR A 160 8.35 27.64 -1.69
C TYR A 160 7.87 26.19 -1.62
N ALA A 161 8.50 25.39 -0.76
CA ALA A 161 8.20 23.97 -0.63
C ALA A 161 6.77 23.70 -0.11
N SER A 162 6.32 24.47 0.89
CA SER A 162 4.96 24.33 1.46
C SER A 162 3.88 24.72 0.46
N VAL A 163 4.05 25.83 -0.25
CA VAL A 163 3.10 26.27 -1.28
C VAL A 163 3.08 25.28 -2.46
N LYS A 164 4.25 24.81 -2.91
CA LYS A 164 4.33 23.81 -3.98
C LYS A 164 3.63 22.53 -3.58
N PHE A 165 3.88 22.01 -2.38
CA PHE A 165 3.21 20.84 -1.84
C PHE A 165 1.68 21.04 -1.83
N PHE A 166 1.22 22.17 -1.30
CA PHE A 166 -0.20 22.48 -1.17
C PHE A 166 -0.90 22.52 -2.53
N ILE A 167 -0.36 23.30 -3.49
CA ILE A 167 -0.97 23.46 -4.82
C ILE A 167 -1.01 22.14 -5.58
N TYR A 168 0.09 21.36 -5.57
CA TYR A 168 0.11 20.05 -6.26
C TYR A 168 -0.93 19.09 -5.70
N THR A 169 -0.98 18.96 -4.37
CA THR A 169 -1.90 18.02 -3.73
C THR A 169 -3.35 18.46 -3.85
N LEU A 170 -3.64 19.76 -3.70
CA LEU A 170 -4.99 20.31 -3.87
C LEU A 170 -5.51 20.14 -5.31
N ALA A 171 -4.67 20.40 -6.31
CA ALA A 171 -5.06 20.22 -7.72
C ALA A 171 -5.44 18.75 -8.01
N GLY A 172 -4.67 17.81 -7.48
CA GLY A 172 -4.99 16.38 -7.61
C GLY A 172 -6.29 16.00 -6.89
N SER A 173 -6.46 16.45 -5.66
CA SER A 173 -7.64 16.11 -4.86
C SER A 173 -8.93 16.75 -5.36
N THR A 174 -8.87 17.89 -6.03
CA THR A 174 -10.04 18.48 -6.71
C THR A 174 -10.57 17.52 -7.79
N LEU A 175 -9.69 16.90 -8.59
CA LEU A 175 -10.10 15.91 -9.58
C LEU A 175 -10.64 14.64 -8.93
N LEU A 176 -10.08 14.22 -7.80
CA LEU A 176 -10.61 13.12 -7.00
C LEU A 176 -12.05 13.41 -6.55
N LEU A 177 -12.32 14.61 -6.06
CA LEU A 177 -13.67 15.03 -5.65
C LEU A 177 -14.65 14.98 -6.82
N VAL A 178 -14.25 15.47 -7.99
CA VAL A 178 -15.08 15.40 -9.22
C VAL A 178 -15.43 13.94 -9.55
N ALA A 179 -14.46 13.03 -9.46
CA ALA A 179 -14.70 11.60 -9.69
C ALA A 179 -15.66 11.01 -8.65
N ILE A 180 -15.52 11.36 -7.37
CA ILE A 180 -16.41 10.91 -6.29
C ILE A 180 -17.85 11.36 -6.54
N VAL A 181 -18.06 12.63 -6.89
CA VAL A 181 -19.39 13.16 -7.21
C VAL A 181 -19.98 12.49 -8.46
N ALA A 182 -19.17 12.26 -9.50
CA ALA A 182 -19.60 11.56 -10.70
C ALA A 182 -20.04 10.12 -10.38
N LEU A 183 -19.29 9.39 -9.55
CA LEU A 183 -19.65 8.04 -9.10
C LEU A 183 -20.97 8.04 -8.32
N ARG A 184 -21.19 9.00 -7.44
CA ARG A 184 -22.44 9.17 -6.69
C ARG A 184 -23.62 9.38 -7.62
N ILE A 185 -23.50 10.27 -8.60
CA ILE A 185 -24.56 10.56 -9.57
C ILE A 185 -24.92 9.30 -10.37
N GLN A 186 -23.91 8.52 -10.77
CA GLN A 186 -24.11 7.34 -11.60
C GLN A 186 -24.63 6.11 -10.82
N ALA A 187 -24.13 5.89 -9.59
CA ALA A 187 -24.43 4.70 -8.80
C ALA A 187 -25.45 4.92 -7.68
N GLY A 188 -25.74 6.17 -7.33
CA GLY A 188 -26.68 6.48 -6.24
C GLY A 188 -26.12 6.28 -4.83
N THR A 189 -24.83 5.95 -4.65
CA THR A 189 -24.21 5.64 -3.36
C THR A 189 -22.78 6.19 -3.26
N PHE A 190 -22.31 6.46 -2.02
CA PHE A 190 -20.90 6.73 -1.71
C PHE A 190 -20.21 5.52 -1.08
N SER A 191 -20.93 4.44 -0.80
CA SER A 191 -20.40 3.22 -0.19
C SER A 191 -19.33 2.57 -1.08
N ILE A 192 -18.10 2.49 -0.61
CA ILE A 192 -16.99 1.88 -1.35
C ILE A 192 -17.28 0.42 -1.69
N PRO A 193 -17.77 -0.44 -0.77
CA PRO A 193 -18.12 -1.83 -1.11
C PRO A 193 -19.20 -1.95 -2.20
N GLU A 194 -20.19 -1.08 -2.20
CA GLU A 194 -21.25 -1.06 -3.22
C GLU A 194 -20.69 -0.62 -4.58
N LEU A 195 -19.88 0.44 -4.60
CA LEU A 195 -19.23 0.95 -5.81
C LEU A 195 -18.24 -0.03 -6.42
N MET A 196 -17.54 -0.82 -5.58
CA MET A 196 -16.69 -1.91 -6.05
C MET A 196 -17.49 -3.02 -6.76
N GLY A 197 -18.77 -3.14 -6.48
CA GLY A 197 -19.72 -4.06 -7.13
C GLY A 197 -20.51 -3.46 -8.30
N ALA A 198 -20.49 -2.13 -8.51
CA ALA A 198 -21.31 -1.44 -9.51
C ALA A 198 -20.68 -1.50 -10.91
N ASP A 199 -21.50 -1.73 -11.95
CA ASP A 199 -21.04 -1.74 -13.33
C ASP A 199 -21.21 -0.38 -13.99
N PHE A 200 -20.14 0.09 -14.61
CA PHE A 200 -20.11 1.38 -15.28
C PHE A 200 -19.76 1.24 -16.77
N PRO A 201 -20.39 2.00 -17.68
CA PRO A 201 -20.01 2.03 -19.09
C PRO A 201 -18.56 2.45 -19.27
N PHE A 202 -17.85 1.89 -20.26
CA PHE A 202 -16.43 2.19 -20.52
C PHE A 202 -16.13 3.69 -20.62
N ARG A 203 -16.98 4.47 -21.33
CA ARG A 203 -16.79 5.93 -21.46
C ARG A 203 -16.81 6.65 -20.11
N PHE A 204 -17.65 6.20 -19.18
CA PHE A 204 -17.68 6.74 -17.82
C PHE A 204 -16.42 6.33 -17.04
N GLN A 205 -16.06 5.04 -17.07
CA GLN A 205 -14.84 4.54 -16.43
C GLN A 205 -13.58 5.29 -16.94
N TYR A 206 -13.51 5.61 -18.24
CA TYR A 206 -12.40 6.32 -18.86
C TYR A 206 -12.12 7.67 -18.18
N TRP A 207 -13.15 8.50 -18.00
CA TRP A 207 -12.99 9.82 -17.38
C TRP A 207 -12.76 9.74 -15.87
N VAL A 208 -13.43 8.83 -15.17
CA VAL A 208 -13.21 8.59 -13.73
C VAL A 208 -11.80 8.08 -13.49
N PHE A 209 -11.30 7.16 -14.33
CA PHE A 209 -9.92 6.68 -14.23
C PHE A 209 -8.90 7.81 -14.42
N LEU A 210 -9.08 8.68 -15.40
CA LEU A 210 -8.18 9.82 -15.63
C LEU A 210 -8.14 10.77 -14.43
N ALA A 211 -9.29 11.05 -13.83
CA ALA A 211 -9.36 11.88 -12.63
C ALA A 211 -8.66 11.21 -11.44
N PHE A 212 -8.90 9.92 -11.20
CA PHE A 212 -8.20 9.11 -10.22
C PHE A 212 -6.69 9.03 -10.50
N PHE A 213 -6.31 8.80 -11.76
CA PHE A 213 -4.92 8.73 -12.17
C PHE A 213 -4.15 9.99 -11.79
N ILE A 214 -4.63 11.18 -12.15
CA ILE A 214 -3.94 12.43 -11.85
C ILE A 214 -3.83 12.62 -10.33
N ALA A 215 -4.93 12.41 -9.59
CA ALA A 215 -4.94 12.55 -8.14
C ALA A 215 -3.93 11.61 -7.46
N PHE A 216 -3.94 10.34 -7.83
CA PHE A 216 -3.07 9.34 -7.23
C PHE A 216 -1.64 9.43 -7.73
N ALA A 217 -1.39 9.75 -9.02
CA ALA A 217 -0.06 9.97 -9.57
C ALA A 217 0.67 11.15 -8.92
N ILE A 218 -0.05 12.22 -8.56
CA ILE A 218 0.51 13.32 -7.77
C ILE A 218 0.89 12.83 -6.38
N LYS A 219 0.03 12.06 -5.72
CA LYS A 219 0.25 11.61 -4.33
C LYS A 219 1.35 10.55 -4.23
N VAL A 220 1.47 9.64 -5.22
CA VAL A 220 2.48 8.54 -5.28
C VAL A 220 3.91 9.00 -5.42
N PRO A 221 4.29 10.00 -5.88
CA PRO A 221 4.69 10.91 -6.92
C PRO A 221 5.25 10.21 -8.17
N MET A 222 4.41 9.91 -9.11
CA MET A 222 4.83 9.32 -10.39
C MET A 222 5.46 10.39 -11.30
N PHE A 223 6.39 9.98 -12.16
CA PHE A 223 6.85 10.85 -13.25
C PHE A 223 5.66 11.19 -14.20
N PRO A 224 5.48 12.46 -14.61
CA PRO A 224 6.24 13.67 -14.29
C PRO A 224 5.73 14.45 -13.07
N PHE A 225 4.75 13.95 -12.30
CA PHE A 225 4.06 14.66 -11.20
C PHE A 225 4.84 14.67 -9.88
N HIS A 226 6.09 14.25 -9.85
CA HIS A 226 6.90 14.00 -8.65
C HIS A 226 7.61 15.21 -8.05
N THR A 227 7.70 16.34 -8.76
CA THR A 227 8.64 17.43 -8.41
C THR A 227 8.35 18.14 -7.09
N TRP A 228 7.17 17.99 -6.52
CA TRP A 228 6.82 18.51 -5.21
C TRP A 228 7.49 17.73 -4.07
N LEU A 229 7.70 16.41 -4.27
CA LEU A 229 8.17 15.52 -3.23
C LEU A 229 9.60 15.86 -2.74
N PRO A 230 10.64 16.01 -3.61
CA PRO A 230 11.96 16.39 -3.14
C PRO A 230 11.97 17.78 -2.48
N ALA A 231 11.18 18.74 -2.99
CA ALA A 231 11.06 20.07 -2.40
C ALA A 231 10.48 19.98 -0.97
N ALA A 232 9.38 19.24 -0.79
CA ALA A 232 8.76 19.05 0.51
C ALA A 232 9.69 18.32 1.48
N HIS A 233 10.31 17.19 1.08
CA HIS A 233 11.20 16.42 1.94
C HIS A 233 12.40 17.22 2.42
N VAL A 234 13.07 17.93 1.53
CA VAL A 234 14.29 18.69 1.86
C VAL A 234 13.99 19.74 2.92
N GLN A 235 12.84 20.40 2.83
CA GLN A 235 12.49 21.48 3.73
C GLN A 235 11.76 20.99 5.00
N ALA A 236 10.95 19.94 4.94
CA ALA A 236 10.23 19.45 6.12
C ALA A 236 11.17 19.08 7.27
N PRO A 237 10.76 19.26 8.54
CA PRO A 237 11.47 18.69 9.69
C PRO A 237 11.51 17.15 9.57
N SER A 238 12.46 16.49 10.27
CA SER A 238 12.68 15.03 10.12
C SER A 238 11.40 14.22 10.32
N ALA A 239 10.60 14.48 11.36
CA ALA A 239 9.33 13.80 11.59
C ALA A 239 8.32 14.02 10.45
N GLY A 240 8.25 15.23 9.87
CA GLY A 240 7.44 15.49 8.68
C GLY A 240 7.87 14.64 7.48
N SER A 241 9.18 14.53 7.24
CA SER A 241 9.72 13.66 6.18
C SER A 241 9.45 12.18 6.45
N VAL A 242 9.49 11.73 7.72
CA VAL A 242 9.17 10.36 8.11
C VAL A 242 7.71 10.02 7.77
N ILE A 243 6.74 10.82 8.22
CA ILE A 243 5.30 10.57 7.95
C ILE A 243 5.03 10.63 6.44
N LEU A 244 5.60 11.62 5.74
CA LEU A 244 5.43 11.78 4.31
C LEU A 244 5.92 10.55 3.55
N ALA A 245 7.13 10.06 3.85
CA ALA A 245 7.69 8.88 3.20
C ALA A 245 7.04 7.57 3.66
N ALA A 246 6.77 7.43 4.96
CA ALA A 246 6.24 6.19 5.50
C ALA A 246 4.79 5.94 5.07
N VAL A 247 3.93 6.95 5.12
CA VAL A 247 2.47 6.77 5.03
C VAL A 247 1.84 7.50 3.85
N LEU A 248 2.14 8.81 3.65
CA LEU A 248 1.41 9.64 2.69
C LEU A 248 1.48 9.11 1.25
N LEU A 249 2.65 8.66 0.81
CA LEU A 249 2.83 8.14 -0.55
C LEU A 249 1.96 6.90 -0.81
N LYS A 250 1.72 6.09 0.24
CA LYS A 250 0.93 4.86 0.15
C LYS A 250 -0.56 5.10 -0.02
N MET A 251 -1.04 6.28 0.34
CA MET A 251 -2.44 6.65 0.07
C MET A 251 -2.75 6.66 -1.43
N GLY A 252 -1.83 7.16 -2.27
CA GLY A 252 -2.03 7.17 -3.72
C GLY A 252 -2.01 5.76 -4.33
N THR A 253 -1.08 4.89 -3.92
CA THR A 253 -1.05 3.49 -4.37
C THR A 253 -2.23 2.69 -3.83
N TYR A 254 -2.66 2.97 -2.59
CA TYR A 254 -3.90 2.44 -2.04
C TYR A 254 -5.11 2.89 -2.88
N GLY A 255 -5.13 4.14 -3.34
CA GLY A 255 -6.17 4.64 -4.24
C GLY A 255 -6.26 3.87 -5.56
N PHE A 256 -5.12 3.56 -6.19
CA PHE A 256 -5.11 2.68 -7.37
C PHE A 256 -5.68 1.29 -7.08
N LEU A 257 -5.24 0.66 -5.98
CA LEU A 257 -5.71 -0.68 -5.59
C LEU A 257 -7.19 -0.70 -5.19
N ARG A 258 -7.64 0.32 -4.43
CA ARG A 258 -8.96 0.35 -3.81
C ARG A 258 -10.04 0.93 -4.69
N PHE A 259 -9.71 1.86 -5.61
CA PHE A 259 -10.68 2.56 -6.43
C PHE A 259 -10.48 2.29 -7.91
N SER A 260 -9.27 2.52 -8.47
CA SER A 260 -9.07 2.37 -9.91
C SER A 260 -9.32 0.93 -10.38
N LEU A 261 -8.72 -0.07 -9.74
CA LEU A 261 -8.89 -1.46 -10.17
C LEU A 261 -10.35 -1.95 -10.03
N PRO A 262 -11.03 -1.83 -8.87
CA PRO A 262 -12.37 -2.39 -8.74
C PRO A 262 -13.48 -1.52 -9.32
N MET A 263 -13.35 -0.18 -9.38
CA MET A 263 -14.43 0.69 -9.87
C MET A 263 -14.32 1.03 -11.36
N THR A 264 -13.10 1.00 -11.93
CA THR A 264 -12.85 1.31 -13.34
C THR A 264 -12.00 0.23 -14.03
N PRO A 265 -12.42 -1.06 -13.98
CA PRO A 265 -11.60 -2.18 -14.43
C PRO A 265 -11.24 -2.12 -15.92
N ALA A 266 -12.19 -1.83 -16.80
CA ALA A 266 -11.94 -1.74 -18.24
C ALA A 266 -11.04 -0.54 -18.62
N ALA A 267 -11.22 0.60 -17.95
CA ALA A 267 -10.32 1.74 -18.14
C ALA A 267 -8.94 1.48 -17.57
N SER A 268 -8.83 0.79 -16.42
CA SER A 268 -7.54 0.39 -15.83
C SER A 268 -6.74 -0.51 -16.78
N GLU A 269 -7.38 -1.45 -17.45
CA GLU A 269 -6.75 -2.29 -18.49
C GLU A 269 -6.34 -1.46 -19.70
N HIS A 270 -7.23 -0.59 -20.19
CA HIS A 270 -6.96 0.28 -21.33
C HIS A 270 -5.72 1.17 -21.10
N PHE A 271 -5.57 1.73 -19.91
CA PHE A 271 -4.46 2.59 -19.54
C PHE A 271 -3.24 1.84 -18.99
N ALA A 272 -3.28 0.51 -18.82
CA ALA A 272 -2.18 -0.27 -18.30
C ALA A 272 -0.85 -0.07 -19.06
N PRO A 273 -0.81 0.00 -20.41
CA PRO A 273 0.44 0.28 -21.13
C PRO A 273 1.05 1.63 -20.75
N LEU A 274 0.22 2.67 -20.58
CA LEU A 274 0.65 3.99 -20.14
C LEU A 274 1.18 3.93 -18.70
N MET A 275 0.45 3.26 -17.79
CA MET A 275 0.83 3.12 -16.40
C MET A 275 2.16 2.37 -16.23
N ILE A 276 2.35 1.29 -16.99
CA ILE A 276 3.61 0.53 -17.03
C ILE A 276 4.75 1.42 -17.55
N ALA A 277 4.55 2.16 -18.64
CA ALA A 277 5.56 3.05 -19.21
C ALA A 277 5.98 4.16 -18.22
N ILE A 278 5.01 4.83 -17.57
CA ILE A 278 5.27 5.85 -16.55
C ILE A 278 5.97 5.26 -15.32
N SER A 279 5.61 4.04 -14.91
CA SER A 279 6.26 3.34 -13.80
C SER A 279 7.72 3.04 -14.11
N ILE A 280 8.03 2.51 -15.29
CA ILE A 280 9.42 2.28 -15.76
C ILE A 280 10.19 3.61 -15.82
N ALA A 281 9.57 4.66 -16.37
CA ALA A 281 10.17 5.99 -16.39
C ALA A 281 10.48 6.50 -14.97
N SER A 282 9.57 6.30 -14.01
CA SER A 282 9.77 6.67 -12.60
C SER A 282 10.94 5.91 -11.97
N ILE A 283 11.06 4.61 -12.25
CA ILE A 283 12.14 3.74 -11.75
C ILE A 283 13.50 4.25 -12.25
N ILE A 284 13.63 4.44 -13.54
CA ILE A 284 14.91 4.81 -14.18
C ILE A 284 15.26 6.27 -13.86
N TYR A 285 14.34 7.19 -14.10
CA TYR A 285 14.55 8.61 -13.87
C TYR A 285 14.83 8.91 -12.40
N GLY A 286 14.00 8.36 -11.49
CA GLY A 286 14.17 8.55 -10.05
C GLY A 286 15.53 8.05 -9.58
N GLY A 287 15.98 6.88 -10.04
CA GLY A 287 17.28 6.30 -9.73
C GLY A 287 18.45 7.11 -10.25
N LEU A 288 18.40 7.58 -11.51
CA LEU A 288 19.45 8.43 -12.12
C LEU A 288 19.57 9.77 -11.40
N VAL A 289 18.45 10.42 -11.09
CA VAL A 289 18.46 11.70 -10.38
C VAL A 289 18.94 11.52 -8.94
N ALA A 290 18.56 10.43 -8.25
CA ALA A 290 19.07 10.12 -6.93
C ALA A 290 20.60 9.95 -6.94
N LEU A 291 21.14 9.24 -7.92
CA LEU A 291 22.59 9.03 -8.08
C LEU A 291 23.37 10.35 -8.25
N GLY A 292 22.78 11.35 -8.89
CA GLY A 292 23.37 12.67 -9.11
C GLY A 292 23.35 13.61 -7.91
N GLN A 293 22.66 13.26 -6.80
CA GLN A 293 22.52 14.17 -5.66
C GLN A 293 23.79 14.23 -4.78
N SER A 294 24.06 15.43 -4.24
CA SER A 294 25.04 15.69 -3.17
C SER A 294 24.41 15.83 -1.79
N ASP A 295 23.12 16.18 -1.71
CA ASP A 295 22.33 16.26 -0.47
C ASP A 295 21.72 14.89 -0.17
N ILE A 296 22.03 14.31 1.02
CA ILE A 296 21.56 12.99 1.47
C ILE A 296 20.02 12.95 1.47
N LYS A 297 19.38 14.03 1.89
CA LYS A 297 17.91 14.10 2.01
C LYS A 297 17.23 14.16 0.65
N LYS A 298 17.84 14.86 -0.34
CA LYS A 298 17.40 14.85 -1.74
C LYS A 298 17.56 13.46 -2.36
N LEU A 299 18.69 12.81 -2.10
CA LEU A 299 18.96 11.47 -2.61
C LEU A 299 17.86 10.48 -2.17
N ILE A 300 17.56 10.42 -0.87
CA ILE A 300 16.51 9.54 -0.34
C ILE A 300 15.12 9.95 -0.83
N ALA A 301 14.84 11.24 -1.05
CA ALA A 301 13.58 11.67 -1.63
C ALA A 301 13.40 11.20 -3.08
N TYR A 302 14.43 11.29 -3.93
CA TYR A 302 14.37 10.79 -5.30
C TYR A 302 14.38 9.27 -5.40
N SER A 303 15.05 8.56 -4.46
CA SER A 303 14.95 7.10 -4.40
C SER A 303 13.51 6.64 -4.15
N SER A 304 12.72 7.42 -3.39
CA SER A 304 11.29 7.13 -3.20
C SER A 304 10.50 7.18 -4.50
N VAL A 305 10.84 8.07 -5.45
CA VAL A 305 10.21 8.10 -6.78
C VAL A 305 10.47 6.79 -7.53
N ALA A 306 11.70 6.26 -7.46
CA ALA A 306 12.06 4.99 -8.09
C ALA A 306 11.34 3.80 -7.43
N HIS A 307 11.38 3.69 -6.10
CA HIS A 307 10.74 2.58 -5.38
C HIS A 307 9.21 2.57 -5.54
N MET A 308 8.57 3.74 -5.55
CA MET A 308 7.14 3.84 -5.80
C MET A 308 6.79 3.52 -7.26
N GLY A 309 7.72 3.69 -8.20
CA GLY A 309 7.62 3.18 -9.56
C GLY A 309 7.48 1.66 -9.62
N PHE A 310 8.23 0.90 -8.81
CA PHE A 310 8.03 -0.55 -8.67
C PHE A 310 6.64 -0.88 -8.11
N VAL A 311 6.15 -0.11 -7.14
CA VAL A 311 4.81 -0.34 -6.58
C VAL A 311 3.72 -0.15 -7.63
N THR A 312 3.74 0.95 -8.37
CA THR A 312 2.74 1.21 -9.42
C THR A 312 2.86 0.20 -10.57
N LEU A 313 4.07 -0.19 -10.95
CA LEU A 313 4.27 -1.28 -11.91
C LEU A 313 3.57 -2.55 -11.43
N GLY A 314 3.86 -3.02 -10.21
CA GLY A 314 3.29 -4.25 -9.67
C GLY A 314 1.76 -4.25 -9.64
N ILE A 315 1.12 -3.10 -9.37
CA ILE A 315 -0.33 -2.94 -9.39
C ILE A 315 -0.89 -3.16 -10.82
N PHE A 316 -0.28 -2.52 -11.83
CA PHE A 316 -0.79 -2.54 -13.21
C PHE A 316 -0.30 -3.71 -14.06
N LEU A 317 0.42 -4.68 -13.46
CA LEU A 317 0.64 -6.00 -14.06
C LEU A 317 -0.56 -6.95 -13.89
N PHE A 318 -1.55 -6.61 -13.09
CA PHE A 318 -2.78 -7.36 -12.81
C PHE A 318 -2.55 -8.83 -12.47
N SER A 319 -1.45 -9.14 -11.83
CA SER A 319 -1.10 -10.50 -11.38
C SER A 319 -1.03 -10.54 -9.87
N VAL A 320 -1.42 -11.69 -9.27
CA VAL A 320 -1.35 -11.89 -7.82
C VAL A 320 0.06 -11.59 -7.31
N GLN A 321 1.08 -12.11 -7.96
CA GLN A 321 2.48 -11.89 -7.58
C GLN A 321 2.90 -10.41 -7.69
N GLY A 322 2.46 -9.70 -8.74
CA GLY A 322 2.75 -8.27 -8.92
C GLY A 322 2.11 -7.41 -7.83
N VAL A 323 0.83 -7.67 -7.53
CA VAL A 323 0.10 -6.93 -6.48
C VAL A 323 0.61 -7.28 -5.09
N GLN A 324 0.96 -8.55 -4.82
CA GLN A 324 1.65 -8.96 -3.58
C GLN A 324 2.95 -8.18 -3.39
N GLY A 325 3.79 -8.15 -4.42
CA GLY A 325 5.04 -7.38 -4.40
C GLY A 325 4.82 -5.89 -4.19
N ALA A 326 3.79 -5.32 -4.84
CA ALA A 326 3.44 -3.91 -4.68
C ALA A 326 3.04 -3.56 -3.24
N ILE A 327 2.12 -4.32 -2.63
CA ILE A 327 1.66 -4.08 -1.25
C ILE A 327 2.81 -4.32 -0.26
N PHE A 328 3.60 -5.38 -0.48
CA PHE A 328 4.77 -5.65 0.33
C PHE A 328 5.77 -4.49 0.26
N GLN A 329 6.02 -3.96 -0.95
CA GLN A 329 6.92 -2.82 -1.15
C GLN A 329 6.36 -1.50 -0.58
N MET A 330 5.05 -1.31 -0.56
CA MET A 330 4.43 -0.19 0.17
C MET A 330 4.83 -0.20 1.65
N LEU A 331 4.71 -1.35 2.31
CA LEU A 331 5.10 -1.50 3.72
C LEU A 331 6.60 -1.31 3.91
N ASN A 332 7.41 -1.99 3.08
CA ASN A 332 8.87 -1.96 3.16
C ASN A 332 9.43 -0.56 2.99
N HIS A 333 9.00 0.13 1.94
CA HIS A 333 9.40 1.52 1.70
C HIS A 333 9.01 2.42 2.89
N GLY A 334 7.85 2.19 3.52
CA GLY A 334 7.45 2.92 4.73
C GLY A 334 8.43 2.74 5.87
N ILE A 335 8.80 1.51 6.18
CA ILE A 335 9.73 1.15 7.26
C ILE A 335 11.15 1.65 6.94
N ILE A 336 11.69 1.27 5.78
CA ILE A 336 13.10 1.54 5.40
C ILE A 336 13.33 3.05 5.23
N THR A 337 12.51 3.71 4.40
CA THR A 337 12.71 5.12 4.07
C THR A 337 12.37 6.01 5.27
N GLY A 338 11.37 5.62 6.08
CA GLY A 338 11.11 6.26 7.37
C GLY A 338 12.34 6.21 8.28
N ALA A 339 12.97 5.03 8.42
CA ALA A 339 14.19 4.86 9.21
C ALA A 339 15.36 5.68 8.65
N LEU A 340 15.56 5.70 7.32
CA LEU A 340 16.60 6.52 6.69
C LEU A 340 16.40 8.02 6.96
N PHE A 341 15.16 8.53 6.91
CA PHE A 341 14.90 9.93 7.27
C PHE A 341 15.12 10.22 8.75
N MET A 342 14.85 9.28 9.65
CA MET A 342 15.21 9.41 11.07
C MET A 342 16.72 9.46 11.24
N MET A 343 17.47 8.63 10.52
CA MET A 343 18.94 8.64 10.53
C MET A 343 19.53 9.94 9.96
N ILE A 344 18.95 10.47 8.88
CA ILE A 344 19.35 11.80 8.35
C ILE A 344 19.09 12.88 9.41
N GLY A 345 18.00 12.80 10.16
CA GLY A 345 17.73 13.70 11.29
C GLY A 345 18.81 13.59 12.37
N ALA A 346 19.20 12.37 12.72
CA ALA A 346 20.22 12.11 13.75
C ALA A 346 21.61 12.63 13.36
N VAL A 347 22.01 12.49 12.08
CA VAL A 347 23.30 13.06 11.63
C VAL A 347 23.21 14.57 11.53
N TYR A 348 22.11 15.11 11.06
CA TYR A 348 21.89 16.57 10.96
C TYR A 348 21.90 17.26 12.34
N GLU A 349 21.40 16.63 13.41
CA GLU A 349 21.52 17.16 14.79
C GLU A 349 22.98 17.33 15.24
N ARG A 350 23.92 16.59 14.62
CA ARG A 350 25.37 16.63 14.94
C ARG A 350 26.14 17.54 14.00
N SER A 351 25.91 17.41 12.71
CA SER A 351 26.71 18.09 11.68
C SER A 351 26.12 19.40 11.19
N HIS A 352 24.83 19.64 11.42
CA HIS A 352 24.06 20.73 10.83
C HIS A 352 24.19 20.83 9.30
N SER A 353 24.64 19.74 8.64
CA SER A 353 24.81 19.65 7.20
C SER A 353 24.16 18.38 6.64
N ARG A 354 23.61 18.48 5.43
CA ARG A 354 23.07 17.35 4.66
C ARG A 354 23.97 16.96 3.49
N ASP A 355 25.07 17.67 3.30
CA ASP A 355 26.02 17.39 2.24
C ASP A 355 26.75 16.07 2.52
N ILE A 356 26.84 15.19 1.48
CA ILE A 356 27.48 13.88 1.59
C ILE A 356 28.97 14.04 1.86
N ALA A 357 29.63 15.02 1.24
CA ALA A 357 31.04 15.25 1.41
C ALA A 357 31.39 15.81 2.80
N PHE A 358 30.46 16.57 3.40
CA PHE A 358 30.63 17.04 4.78
C PHE A 358 30.45 15.93 5.83
N ASN A 359 29.63 14.92 5.54
CA ASN A 359 29.32 13.81 6.45
C ASN A 359 30.12 12.54 6.11
N GLN A 360 31.39 12.66 5.71
CA GLN A 360 32.26 11.51 5.44
C GLN A 360 33.04 11.07 6.68
N GLY A 361 33.57 9.83 6.66
CA GLY A 361 34.44 9.30 7.70
C GLY A 361 33.76 8.94 9.03
N LEU A 362 32.40 8.81 9.03
CA LEU A 362 31.62 8.54 10.24
C LEU A 362 31.84 7.13 10.80
N GLY A 363 32.29 6.17 9.99
CA GLY A 363 32.46 4.77 10.41
C GLY A 363 33.38 4.59 11.62
N LYS A 364 34.42 5.41 11.74
CA LYS A 364 35.37 5.39 12.85
C LYS A 364 34.81 6.02 14.13
N TYR A 365 33.96 7.05 14.00
CA TYR A 365 33.51 7.86 15.13
C TYR A 365 32.09 7.56 15.57
N LEU A 366 31.25 7.06 14.67
CA LEU A 366 29.84 6.74 14.88
C LEU A 366 29.51 5.31 14.40
N PRO A 367 30.17 4.25 14.94
CA PRO A 367 30.01 2.89 14.44
C PRO A 367 28.57 2.36 14.58
N GLN A 368 27.85 2.68 15.67
CA GLN A 368 26.45 2.26 15.85
C GLN A 368 25.54 2.94 14.83
N PHE A 369 25.75 4.24 14.58
CA PHE A 369 25.04 4.95 13.53
C PHE A 369 25.26 4.29 12.17
N MET A 370 26.52 3.99 11.81
CA MET A 370 26.85 3.39 10.52
C MET A 370 26.34 1.95 10.39
N PHE A 371 26.21 1.20 11.48
CA PHE A 371 25.57 -0.11 11.49
C PHE A 371 24.09 0.01 11.04
N PHE A 372 23.31 0.88 11.68
CA PHE A 372 21.89 1.08 11.29
C PHE A 372 21.75 1.69 9.90
N TRP A 373 22.63 2.65 9.54
CA TRP A 373 22.67 3.22 8.20
C TRP A 373 22.91 2.15 7.13
N GLY A 374 23.89 1.28 7.36
CA GLY A 374 24.19 0.15 6.47
C GLY A 374 23.01 -0.82 6.36
N LEU A 375 22.40 -1.19 7.48
CA LEU A 375 21.24 -2.09 7.49
C LEU A 375 20.08 -1.54 6.67
N PHE A 376 19.66 -0.29 6.91
CA PHE A 376 18.56 0.32 6.17
C PHE A 376 18.94 0.67 4.74
N GLY A 377 20.18 1.06 4.49
CA GLY A 377 20.72 1.28 3.16
C GLY A 377 20.69 -0.01 2.32
N PHE A 378 21.18 -1.12 2.87
CA PHE A 378 21.14 -2.41 2.18
C PHE A 378 19.72 -2.90 1.96
N ALA A 379 18.83 -2.71 2.92
CA ALA A 379 17.41 -2.98 2.73
C ALA A 379 16.78 -2.11 1.63
N SER A 380 17.22 -0.86 1.49
CA SER A 380 16.70 0.07 0.48
C SER A 380 16.99 -0.35 -0.96
N PHE A 381 18.15 -0.96 -1.23
CA PHE A 381 18.43 -1.46 -2.58
C PHE A 381 18.07 -2.94 -2.80
N GLY A 382 17.34 -3.54 -1.86
CA GLY A 382 16.86 -4.91 -2.01
C GLY A 382 17.95 -5.96 -1.81
N PHE A 383 18.78 -5.84 -0.76
CA PHE A 383 19.76 -6.87 -0.41
C PHE A 383 19.06 -8.14 0.09
N PRO A 384 19.42 -9.34 -0.42
CA PRO A 384 18.84 -10.61 0.02
C PRO A 384 18.89 -10.79 1.54
N GLY A 385 17.79 -11.27 2.14
CA GLY A 385 17.62 -11.37 3.59
C GLY A 385 16.99 -10.13 4.25
N THR A 386 16.74 -9.07 3.48
CA THR A 386 15.99 -7.90 3.93
C THR A 386 14.62 -7.81 3.27
N ASN A 387 13.69 -7.10 3.89
CA ASN A 387 12.33 -6.95 3.38
C ASN A 387 12.26 -6.25 2.02
N GLY A 388 13.16 -5.30 1.73
CA GLY A 388 13.20 -4.59 0.44
C GLY A 388 13.40 -5.54 -0.74
N PHE A 389 14.24 -6.57 -0.58
CA PHE A 389 14.45 -7.60 -1.60
C PHE A 389 13.15 -8.31 -1.99
N VAL A 390 12.37 -8.73 -1.00
CA VAL A 390 11.14 -9.52 -1.25
C VAL A 390 10.14 -8.73 -2.10
N GLY A 391 9.89 -7.46 -1.74
CA GLY A 391 8.92 -6.62 -2.46
C GLY A 391 9.33 -6.37 -3.91
N GLU A 392 10.55 -5.91 -4.13
CA GLU A 392 11.04 -5.59 -5.48
C GLU A 392 11.23 -6.84 -6.34
N PHE A 393 11.72 -7.93 -5.75
CA PHE A 393 11.89 -9.19 -6.47
C PHE A 393 10.55 -9.77 -6.96
N LEU A 394 9.49 -9.72 -6.14
CA LEU A 394 8.17 -10.18 -6.55
C LEU A 394 7.62 -9.36 -7.73
N VAL A 395 7.78 -8.04 -7.69
CA VAL A 395 7.36 -7.17 -8.80
C VAL A 395 8.18 -7.43 -10.05
N LEU A 396 9.50 -7.56 -9.92
CA LEU A 396 10.39 -7.81 -11.04
C LEU A 396 10.11 -9.17 -11.69
N ALA A 397 9.91 -10.22 -10.89
CA ALA A 397 9.53 -11.54 -11.38
C ALA A 397 8.17 -11.53 -12.09
N ALA A 398 7.18 -10.77 -11.56
CA ALA A 398 5.90 -10.56 -12.23
C ALA A 398 6.06 -9.81 -13.56
N ALA A 399 6.95 -8.80 -13.63
CA ALA A 399 7.23 -8.05 -14.83
C ALA A 399 7.82 -8.93 -15.95
N PHE A 400 8.75 -9.83 -15.61
CA PHE A 400 9.29 -10.81 -16.56
C PHE A 400 8.23 -11.81 -17.05
N ARG A 401 7.33 -12.25 -16.18
CA ARG A 401 6.21 -13.14 -16.55
C ARG A 401 5.19 -12.43 -17.45
N PHE A 402 4.94 -11.14 -17.22
CA PHE A 402 4.04 -10.34 -18.03
C PHE A 402 4.60 -10.12 -19.44
N LYS A 403 5.84 -9.64 -19.55
CA LYS A 403 6.57 -9.44 -20.81
C LYS A 403 8.06 -9.28 -20.52
N THR A 404 8.90 -10.11 -21.14
CA THR A 404 10.35 -10.08 -20.94
C THR A 404 10.96 -8.68 -21.11
N LEU A 405 10.50 -7.91 -22.10
CA LEU A 405 10.96 -6.54 -22.31
C LEU A 405 10.69 -5.63 -21.09
N VAL A 406 9.50 -5.73 -20.46
CA VAL A 406 9.15 -4.96 -19.27
C VAL A 406 10.09 -5.32 -18.12
N GLY A 407 10.34 -6.61 -17.91
CA GLY A 407 11.30 -7.08 -16.91
C GLY A 407 12.71 -6.52 -17.15
N ILE A 408 13.22 -6.62 -18.38
CA ILE A 408 14.55 -6.11 -18.75
C ILE A 408 14.66 -4.59 -18.49
N LEU A 409 13.62 -3.81 -18.83
CA LEU A 409 13.61 -2.37 -18.62
C LEU A 409 13.58 -1.97 -17.15
N CYS A 410 13.15 -2.87 -16.25
CA CYS A 410 13.12 -2.61 -14.79
C CYS A 410 14.44 -2.97 -14.09
N VAL A 411 15.26 -3.89 -14.63
CA VAL A 411 16.54 -4.30 -14.03
C VAL A 411 17.46 -3.12 -13.71
N PRO A 412 17.63 -2.10 -14.60
CA PRO A 412 18.45 -0.93 -14.29
C PRO A 412 18.03 -0.21 -13.00
N GLY A 413 16.75 -0.30 -12.59
CA GLY A 413 16.28 0.30 -11.33
C GLY A 413 16.96 -0.29 -10.10
N ALA A 414 17.08 -1.61 -10.02
CA ALA A 414 17.78 -2.28 -8.91
C ALA A 414 19.29 -1.95 -8.90
N LEU A 415 19.92 -1.90 -10.08
CA LEU A 415 21.32 -1.52 -10.20
C LEU A 415 21.57 -0.06 -9.78
N LEU A 416 20.69 0.85 -10.17
CA LEU A 416 20.74 2.26 -9.77
C LEU A 416 20.52 2.40 -8.26
N ALA A 417 19.59 1.64 -7.67
CA ALA A 417 19.35 1.64 -6.24
C ALA A 417 20.61 1.24 -5.47
N ALA A 418 21.27 0.17 -5.87
CA ALA A 418 22.55 -0.23 -5.30
C ALA A 418 23.62 0.86 -5.49
N ALA A 419 23.73 1.42 -6.70
CA ALA A 419 24.74 2.41 -7.02
C ALA A 419 24.64 3.68 -6.15
N TYR A 420 23.45 4.30 -6.01
CA TYR A 420 23.34 5.54 -5.22
C TYR A 420 23.42 5.28 -3.72
N ILE A 421 22.88 4.17 -3.20
CA ILE A 421 22.98 3.85 -1.77
C ILE A 421 24.42 3.47 -1.39
N LEU A 422 25.11 2.63 -2.18
CA LEU A 422 26.50 2.29 -1.90
C LEU A 422 27.40 3.53 -2.01
N LYS A 423 27.20 4.39 -3.01
CA LYS A 423 27.93 5.66 -3.14
C LYS A 423 27.84 6.50 -1.86
N VAL A 424 26.65 6.71 -1.32
CA VAL A 424 26.48 7.51 -0.09
C VAL A 424 27.02 6.79 1.13
N THR A 425 26.75 5.48 1.26
CA THR A 425 27.20 4.66 2.39
C THR A 425 28.74 4.60 2.46
N LEU A 426 29.40 4.34 1.34
CA LEU A 426 30.86 4.29 1.27
C LEU A 426 31.48 5.65 1.62
N ARG A 427 30.93 6.75 1.10
CA ARG A 427 31.44 8.10 1.43
C ARG A 427 31.23 8.45 2.90
N MET A 428 30.08 8.11 3.47
CA MET A 428 29.80 8.37 4.89
C MET A 428 30.63 7.47 5.81
N ALA A 429 30.90 6.22 5.43
CA ALA A 429 31.65 5.28 6.26
C ALA A 429 33.14 5.57 6.29
N TRP A 430 33.74 5.88 5.14
CA TRP A 430 35.18 6.03 4.97
C TRP A 430 35.59 7.48 4.69
N GLY A 431 36.87 7.73 4.86
CA GLY A 431 37.49 9.05 4.76
C GLY A 431 37.71 9.70 6.12
N GLU A 432 38.20 10.93 6.12
CA GLU A 432 38.36 11.77 7.31
C GLU A 432 37.23 12.81 7.33
N PRO A 433 36.64 13.09 8.50
CA PRO A 433 35.65 14.15 8.60
C PRO A 433 36.28 15.50 8.25
N PRO A 434 35.62 16.36 7.49
CA PRO A 434 36.17 17.61 6.95
C PRO A 434 36.45 18.65 8.05
N THR A 435 35.89 18.46 9.25
CA THR A 435 36.07 19.34 10.40
C THR A 435 36.60 18.57 11.60
N PRO A 436 37.52 19.17 12.44
CA PRO A 436 37.95 18.57 13.69
C PRO A 436 36.80 18.23 14.65
N GLU A 437 35.72 18.98 14.59
CA GLU A 437 34.50 18.80 15.40
C GLU A 437 33.82 17.45 15.14
N GLY A 438 33.85 16.95 13.89
CA GLY A 438 33.29 15.64 13.54
C GLY A 438 33.95 14.48 14.30
N LYS A 439 35.18 14.63 14.75
CA LYS A 439 35.90 13.64 15.59
C LYS A 439 35.35 13.58 17.03
N GLY A 440 34.65 14.63 17.50
CA GLY A 440 34.09 14.74 18.85
C GLY A 440 32.59 14.38 18.93
N TRP A 441 31.92 14.03 17.83
CA TRP A 441 30.51 13.70 17.85
C TRP A 441 30.24 12.40 18.63
N LYS A 442 29.23 12.44 19.49
CA LYS A 442 28.77 11.25 20.23
C LYS A 442 27.90 10.36 19.35
N ASP A 443 28.12 9.05 19.43
CA ASP A 443 27.33 8.04 18.73
C ASP A 443 25.87 8.02 19.22
N LEU A 444 25.08 7.07 18.78
CA LEU A 444 23.63 7.02 19.02
C LEU A 444 23.27 7.10 20.50
N LYS A 445 22.34 7.98 20.83
CA LYS A 445 21.75 8.11 22.17
C LYS A 445 20.70 7.01 22.39
N LYS A 446 20.37 6.67 23.64
CA LYS A 446 19.34 5.67 24.00
C LYS A 446 18.00 5.91 23.30
N LYS A 447 17.56 7.17 23.15
CA LYS A 447 16.34 7.52 22.43
C LYS A 447 16.41 7.22 20.93
N GLU A 448 17.60 7.39 20.31
CA GLU A 448 17.81 7.11 18.89
C GLU A 448 17.78 5.60 18.64
N TRP A 449 18.36 4.81 19.53
CA TRP A 449 18.19 3.36 19.55
C TRP A 449 16.70 2.97 19.63
N ALA A 450 15.92 3.59 20.50
CA ALA A 450 14.51 3.24 20.71
C ALA A 450 13.66 3.33 19.42
N TYR A 451 13.88 4.33 18.56
CA TYR A 451 13.14 4.44 17.31
C TYR A 451 13.77 3.72 16.12
N LEU A 452 15.05 3.25 16.22
CA LEU A 452 15.72 2.53 15.13
C LEU A 452 15.62 1.00 15.28
N VAL A 453 15.58 0.47 16.50
CA VAL A 453 15.54 -0.99 16.73
C VAL A 453 14.29 -1.62 16.17
N VAL A 454 13.11 -1.01 16.35
CA VAL A 454 11.85 -1.57 15.86
C VAL A 454 11.86 -1.71 14.33
N PRO A 455 12.15 -0.66 13.52
CA PRO A 455 12.32 -0.81 12.10
C PRO A 455 13.40 -1.83 11.70
N ALA A 456 14.52 -1.90 12.42
CA ALA A 456 15.62 -2.83 12.13
C ALA A 456 15.16 -4.29 12.28
N VAL A 457 14.45 -4.60 13.36
CA VAL A 457 13.87 -5.94 13.58
C VAL A 457 12.87 -6.27 12.48
N LEU A 458 11.98 -5.32 12.11
CA LEU A 458 10.99 -5.54 11.07
C LEU A 458 11.62 -5.77 9.69
N VAL A 459 12.70 -5.04 9.36
CA VAL A 459 13.45 -5.22 8.10
C VAL A 459 13.97 -6.65 7.96
N ILE A 460 14.58 -7.18 9.02
CA ILE A 460 15.13 -8.55 9.02
C ILE A 460 14.00 -9.58 9.07
N TYR A 461 13.04 -9.41 9.96
CA TYR A 461 11.93 -10.36 10.13
C TYR A 461 11.13 -10.54 8.85
N LEU A 462 10.68 -9.44 8.22
CA LEU A 462 9.93 -9.50 6.98
C LEU A 462 10.77 -9.96 5.79
N GLY A 463 12.10 -9.78 5.84
CA GLY A 463 13.03 -10.28 4.83
C GLY A 463 13.22 -11.80 4.88
N LEU A 464 13.29 -12.35 6.10
CA LEU A 464 13.51 -13.80 6.30
C LEU A 464 12.22 -14.62 6.34
N ALA A 465 11.11 -14.03 6.79
CA ALA A 465 9.82 -14.71 6.96
C ALA A 465 8.64 -13.95 6.29
N PRO A 466 8.70 -13.67 4.98
CA PRO A 466 7.67 -12.91 4.28
C PRO A 466 6.32 -13.63 4.21
N GLY A 467 6.32 -14.97 4.30
CA GLY A 467 5.12 -15.80 4.15
C GLY A 467 4.01 -15.46 5.15
N GLY A 468 4.36 -15.08 6.37
CA GLY A 468 3.41 -14.63 7.37
C GLY A 468 2.60 -13.42 6.88
N PHE A 469 3.28 -12.39 6.38
CA PHE A 469 2.63 -11.19 5.83
C PHE A 469 1.84 -11.49 4.54
N LEU A 470 2.45 -12.22 3.60
CA LEU A 470 1.81 -12.55 2.33
C LEU A 470 0.51 -13.33 2.53
N GLY A 471 0.44 -14.20 3.53
CA GLY A 471 -0.77 -14.95 3.87
C GLY A 471 -1.96 -14.05 4.26
N TYR A 472 -1.72 -12.88 4.83
CA TYR A 472 -2.80 -11.94 5.18
C TYR A 472 -3.33 -11.15 3.99
N ILE A 473 -2.47 -10.83 3.01
CA ILE A 473 -2.87 -9.98 1.88
C ILE A 473 -3.43 -10.77 0.69
N THR A 474 -2.98 -12.03 0.51
CA THR A 474 -3.32 -12.85 -0.67
C THR A 474 -4.82 -13.05 -0.87
N PRO A 475 -5.65 -13.39 0.14
CA PRO A 475 -7.08 -13.60 -0.07
C PRO A 475 -7.80 -12.36 -0.61
N THR A 476 -7.45 -11.18 -0.10
CA THR A 476 -7.99 -9.91 -0.58
C THR A 476 -7.55 -9.59 -2.01
N ILE A 477 -6.29 -9.88 -2.35
CA ILE A 477 -5.75 -9.70 -3.70
C ILE A 477 -6.48 -10.60 -4.69
N ASP A 478 -6.62 -11.89 -4.37
CA ASP A 478 -7.30 -12.87 -5.21
C ASP A 478 -8.75 -12.46 -5.48
N GLN A 479 -9.46 -12.00 -4.45
CA GLN A 479 -10.82 -11.48 -4.58
C GLN A 479 -10.87 -10.25 -5.49
N THR A 480 -9.97 -9.29 -5.28
CA THR A 480 -9.91 -8.05 -6.06
C THR A 480 -9.62 -8.33 -7.53
N LEU A 481 -8.64 -9.20 -7.82
CA LEU A 481 -8.27 -9.54 -9.20
C LEU A 481 -9.33 -10.40 -9.89
N LYS A 482 -9.98 -11.33 -9.20
CA LYS A 482 -11.12 -12.07 -9.75
C LYS A 482 -12.28 -11.14 -10.13
N SER A 483 -12.63 -10.20 -9.24
CA SER A 483 -13.63 -9.18 -9.52
C SER A 483 -13.23 -8.31 -10.72
N PHE A 484 -11.98 -7.88 -10.77
CA PHE A 484 -11.42 -7.11 -11.88
C PHE A 484 -11.57 -7.84 -13.22
N GLU A 485 -11.14 -9.12 -13.32
CA GLU A 485 -11.23 -9.92 -14.54
C GLU A 485 -12.69 -10.11 -15.00
N THR A 486 -13.59 -10.42 -14.08
CA THR A 486 -15.02 -10.60 -14.40
C THR A 486 -15.63 -9.31 -14.95
N ARG A 487 -15.38 -8.18 -14.32
CA ARG A 487 -16.05 -6.91 -14.62
C ARG A 487 -15.45 -6.18 -15.81
N LYS A 488 -14.16 -6.35 -16.11
CA LYS A 488 -13.59 -5.81 -17.35
C LYS A 488 -14.24 -6.43 -18.58
N ALA A 489 -14.56 -7.74 -18.53
CA ALA A 489 -15.22 -8.44 -19.63
C ALA A 489 -16.64 -7.90 -19.87
N MET A 490 -17.38 -7.54 -18.81
CA MET A 490 -18.73 -6.98 -18.90
C MET A 490 -18.75 -5.54 -19.48
N ALA A 491 -17.73 -4.75 -19.17
CA ALA A 491 -17.64 -3.35 -19.61
C ALA A 491 -17.01 -3.18 -21.01
N SER A 492 -16.37 -4.23 -21.55
CA SER A 492 -15.84 -4.21 -22.91
C SER A 492 -17.02 -4.05 -23.89
N PRO A 493 -16.98 -3.13 -24.86
CA PRO A 493 -18.02 -3.09 -25.88
C PRO A 493 -18.04 -4.47 -26.55
N SER A 494 -19.24 -5.12 -26.54
CA SER A 494 -19.46 -6.33 -27.31
C SER A 494 -18.86 -6.13 -28.71
N PRO A 495 -18.14 -7.10 -29.29
CA PRO A 495 -17.60 -6.96 -30.64
C PRO A 495 -18.72 -6.43 -31.51
N ARG A 496 -18.49 -5.28 -32.14
CA ARG A 496 -19.49 -4.67 -33.04
C ARG A 496 -19.95 -5.78 -33.96
N VAL A 497 -21.18 -6.26 -33.79
CA VAL A 497 -21.86 -7.08 -34.80
C VAL A 497 -21.75 -6.23 -36.05
N ASN A 498 -20.96 -6.67 -37.01
CA ASN A 498 -20.70 -5.96 -38.22
C ASN A 498 -22.06 -5.81 -38.92
N PRO A 499 -22.66 -4.60 -39.02
CA PRO A 499 -23.98 -4.47 -39.62
C PRO A 499 -24.02 -4.90 -41.10
N SER A 500 -22.82 -5.14 -41.68
CA SER A 500 -22.65 -5.62 -43.03
C SER A 500 -22.75 -7.15 -43.20
N ALA A 501 -22.88 -7.93 -42.12
CA ALA A 501 -22.98 -9.39 -42.21
C ALA A 501 -24.41 -9.92 -42.26
N SER A 502 -25.44 -9.07 -42.22
CA SER A 502 -26.84 -9.48 -42.27
C SER A 502 -27.64 -8.91 -43.46
N TYR A 503 -26.96 -8.35 -44.46
CA TYR A 503 -27.60 -8.02 -45.72
C TYR A 503 -27.05 -8.94 -46.82
N SER A 504 -27.49 -10.19 -46.85
CA SER A 504 -27.57 -10.95 -48.10
C SER A 504 -28.84 -10.46 -48.80
N PRO A 505 -28.75 -9.74 -49.94
CA PRO A 505 -29.96 -9.49 -50.71
C PRO A 505 -30.44 -10.86 -51.17
N ALA A 506 -31.66 -11.26 -50.78
CA ALA A 506 -32.36 -12.33 -51.39
C ALA A 506 -32.43 -11.98 -52.88
N HIS A 507 -31.78 -12.76 -53.73
CA HIS A 507 -31.95 -12.69 -55.14
C HIS A 507 -33.42 -12.88 -55.45
N GLU A 508 -34.09 -11.82 -55.79
CA GLU A 508 -35.38 -11.80 -56.46
C GLU A 508 -35.24 -12.60 -57.77
N VAL A 509 -35.68 -13.84 -57.72
CA VAL A 509 -35.90 -14.61 -58.96
C VAL A 509 -37.20 -14.05 -59.54
N LEU A 510 -37.02 -13.09 -60.46
CA LEU A 510 -38.09 -12.70 -61.37
C LEU A 510 -38.39 -13.87 -62.30
N GLY A 511 -39.40 -14.69 -61.91
CA GLY A 511 -40.05 -15.63 -62.81
C GLY A 511 -40.89 -14.87 -63.82
N LYS A 512 -40.72 -15.20 -65.10
CA LYS A 512 -41.50 -14.70 -66.22
C LYS A 512 -43.03 -14.98 -65.99
N PRO A 513 -43.94 -14.10 -66.47
CA PRO A 513 -45.37 -14.30 -66.32
C PRO A 513 -45.84 -15.34 -67.32
N GLY A 514 -46.40 -16.40 -66.81
CA GLY A 514 -47.08 -17.41 -67.62
C GLY A 514 -46.86 -18.85 -67.15
N ASP A 515 -47.43 -19.24 -66.02
CA ASP A 515 -47.87 -20.61 -65.78
C ASP A 515 -48.68 -20.60 -64.45
N GLN A 516 -50.02 -20.64 -64.59
CA GLN A 516 -50.88 -20.95 -63.45
C GLN A 516 -51.09 -22.45 -63.40
N PRO A 517 -50.85 -23.11 -62.26
CA PRO A 517 -51.48 -24.44 -62.04
C PRO A 517 -52.81 -24.26 -61.36
N GLN A 518 -53.75 -25.02 -61.88
CA GLN A 518 -55.17 -25.16 -61.43
C GLN A 518 -55.28 -25.81 -60.04
N PRO A 519 -56.37 -25.54 -59.28
CA PRO A 519 -56.66 -26.14 -57.99
C PRO A 519 -57.22 -27.53 -58.11
N SER A 520 -56.61 -28.51 -57.53
CA SER A 520 -57.26 -29.81 -57.25
C SER A 520 -56.77 -30.36 -55.90
N GLU A 521 -57.83 -30.59 -55.12
CA GLU A 521 -57.98 -31.62 -54.08
C GLU A 521 -57.29 -31.40 -52.73
N LEU A 522 -58.13 -30.86 -51.84
CA LEU A 522 -58.08 -31.16 -50.41
C LEU A 522 -58.64 -32.60 -50.17
N PRO A 523 -58.12 -33.33 -49.21
CA PRO A 523 -58.97 -34.05 -48.32
C PRO A 523 -58.67 -33.79 -46.82
N GLY A 524 -59.80 -33.54 -46.16
CA GLY A 524 -60.18 -34.20 -44.93
C GLY A 524 -59.70 -33.69 -43.61
N ALA A 525 -60.61 -32.99 -42.96
CA ALA A 525 -60.62 -32.64 -41.55
C ALA A 525 -60.45 -33.84 -40.61
N GLY A 526 -59.80 -33.63 -39.50
CA GLY A 526 -59.75 -34.48 -38.32
C GLY A 526 -59.26 -33.74 -37.10
N LEU A 527 -60.18 -33.23 -36.31
CA LEU A 527 -60.00 -32.74 -34.94
C LEU A 527 -59.70 -33.89 -33.99
N THR A 528 -58.76 -33.80 -33.11
CA THR A 528 -58.88 -33.92 -31.63
C THR A 528 -57.56 -33.74 -30.91
N PRO A 529 -57.52 -33.21 -29.67
CA PRO A 529 -56.35 -32.87 -28.94
C PRO A 529 -55.93 -33.98 -27.96
N GLU A 530 -54.71 -34.37 -27.94
CA GLU A 530 -54.14 -35.14 -26.82
C GLU A 530 -52.78 -34.61 -26.39
N LEU A 531 -52.77 -34.20 -25.14
CA LEU A 531 -51.59 -33.95 -24.32
C LEU A 531 -50.71 -35.23 -24.29
N GLN A 532 -49.48 -35.16 -24.75
CA GLN A 532 -48.49 -36.12 -24.32
C GLN A 532 -47.15 -35.44 -24.05
N GLN A 533 -46.73 -35.68 -22.82
CA GLN A 533 -45.45 -35.39 -22.21
C GLN A 533 -44.31 -35.95 -23.02
N GLY A 534 -43.36 -35.12 -23.43
CA GLY A 534 -42.09 -35.54 -23.99
C GLY A 534 -41.01 -35.54 -22.91
N THR A 535 -40.63 -36.69 -22.47
CA THR A 535 -39.50 -36.98 -21.59
C THR A 535 -38.17 -36.70 -22.28
N TYR A 536 -37.32 -35.93 -21.60
CA TYR A 536 -35.88 -35.83 -21.91
C TYR A 536 -35.11 -36.99 -21.25
N PRO A 537 -34.16 -37.62 -21.90
CA PRO A 537 -33.35 -38.67 -21.28
C PRO A 537 -32.13 -38.11 -20.54
N GLY A 538 -32.02 -38.49 -19.27
CA GLY A 538 -30.87 -39.00 -18.57
C GLY A 538 -29.71 -38.08 -18.20
N ALA A 539 -29.81 -37.49 -16.99
CA ALA A 539 -28.59 -37.25 -16.18
C ALA A 539 -28.51 -38.34 -15.10
N PRO A 540 -27.34 -38.90 -14.79
CA PRO A 540 -27.21 -39.92 -13.78
C PRO A 540 -27.31 -39.35 -12.37
N ALA A 541 -28.09 -40.04 -11.53
CA ALA A 541 -28.29 -39.77 -10.11
C ALA A 541 -27.05 -40.10 -9.26
N PRO A 542 -26.85 -39.42 -8.13
CA PRO A 542 -25.77 -39.78 -7.19
C PRO A 542 -26.15 -41.04 -6.40
N ALA A 543 -25.17 -41.94 -6.20
CA ALA A 543 -25.28 -43.13 -5.42
C ALA A 543 -25.46 -42.87 -3.93
N ALA A 544 -26.40 -43.59 -3.31
CA ALA A 544 -26.61 -43.64 -1.88
C ALA A 544 -25.50 -44.44 -1.16
N PRO A 545 -25.26 -44.16 0.13
CA PRO A 545 -24.21 -44.87 0.88
C PRO A 545 -24.69 -46.24 1.32
N ASP A 546 -23.85 -47.22 1.04
CA ASP A 546 -24.02 -48.61 1.49
C ASP A 546 -23.56 -48.77 2.94
N SER A 547 -24.42 -49.39 3.72
CA SER A 547 -24.24 -49.70 5.13
C SER A 547 -23.65 -51.08 5.30
N GLY A 548 -22.59 -51.19 6.07
CA GLY A 548 -22.33 -52.42 6.84
C GLY A 548 -21.21 -53.32 6.35
N ALA A 549 -20.16 -53.34 7.12
CA ALA A 549 -19.58 -54.62 7.58
C ALA A 549 -18.46 -54.37 8.61
N ALA A 550 -18.59 -55.09 9.67
CA ALA A 550 -17.87 -55.18 10.92
C ALA A 550 -16.35 -55.32 10.85
N VAL A 551 -15.77 -54.83 11.93
CA VAL A 551 -14.43 -55.07 12.50
C VAL A 551 -14.10 -56.59 12.60
N PRO A 552 -12.81 -56.98 12.55
CA PRO A 552 -12.19 -57.41 13.77
C PRO A 552 -10.79 -56.86 14.05
N ALA A 553 -10.56 -56.58 15.34
CA ALA A 553 -9.24 -56.43 15.93
C ALA A 553 -8.57 -57.79 16.13
N PRO A 554 -7.26 -57.84 16.26
CA PRO A 554 -6.61 -58.79 17.14
C PRO A 554 -5.76 -58.11 18.22
N ASP A 555 -6.04 -58.54 19.43
CA ASP A 555 -5.17 -58.90 20.56
C ASP A 555 -3.67 -58.90 20.22
N GLY A 556 -2.81 -58.41 21.03
CA GLY A 556 -2.58 -58.65 22.41
C GLY A 556 -1.09 -58.85 22.58
N ALA A 557 -0.61 -58.30 23.67
CA ALA A 557 0.57 -58.76 24.42
C ALA A 557 1.66 -57.70 24.66
N ASN A 558 1.56 -57.08 25.82
CA ASN A 558 2.65 -56.73 26.71
C ASN A 558 3.08 -58.02 27.45
N PRO A 559 4.21 -58.23 28.12
CA PRO A 559 5.05 -57.24 28.82
C PRO A 559 6.57 -57.58 28.85
N GLY A 560 7.40 -56.72 29.40
CA GLY A 560 8.76 -57.07 29.82
C GLY A 560 9.71 -55.90 30.07
N GLU A 561 9.67 -55.30 31.19
CA GLU A 561 10.85 -54.75 31.92
C GLU A 561 11.65 -55.93 32.53
N PRO A 562 12.89 -55.78 33.07
CA PRO A 562 13.59 -54.60 33.57
C PRO A 562 15.16 -54.62 33.45
N GLY A 563 15.79 -53.59 33.96
CA GLY A 563 17.16 -53.59 34.51
C GLY A 563 18.25 -53.14 33.57
N GLY A 564 19.12 -52.27 33.89
CA GLY A 564 19.87 -51.99 35.03
C GLY A 564 21.05 -51.09 34.66
N GLU A 565 21.39 -50.26 35.58
CA GLU A 565 22.74 -49.81 35.94
C GLU A 565 23.54 -48.81 35.06
N SER A 566 23.71 -47.63 35.67
CA SER A 566 24.92 -46.79 35.53
C SER A 566 26.18 -47.53 36.07
N PRO A 567 27.39 -47.13 35.74
CA PRO A 567 28.05 -46.17 36.64
C PRO A 567 29.03 -45.16 35.97
N THR A 568 29.11 -44.01 36.60
CA THR A 568 30.29 -43.20 37.00
C THR A 568 31.65 -43.46 36.42
N SER A 569 32.38 -42.44 36.01
CA SER A 569 33.53 -41.87 36.74
C SER A 569 34.34 -40.93 35.83
N ASP A 570 34.57 -39.74 36.37
CA ASP A 570 35.82 -39.01 36.62
C ASP A 570 36.94 -38.99 35.54
N GLY A 571 37.45 -37.83 35.32
CA GLY A 571 38.78 -37.61 34.75
C GLY A 571 39.09 -36.18 34.35
N GLU A 572 39.59 -35.45 35.26
CA GLU A 572 40.35 -34.22 35.16
C GLU A 572 41.39 -34.19 34.04
N GLY A 573 41.77 -32.95 33.62
CA GLY A 573 43.06 -32.71 33.01
C GLY A 573 43.14 -31.48 32.11
N THR A 574 43.27 -30.33 32.68
CA THR A 574 44.25 -29.22 32.54
C THR A 574 45.07 -29.08 31.25
N ASN A 575 45.20 -27.79 30.88
CA ASN A 575 46.32 -27.06 30.26
C ASN A 575 46.54 -27.10 28.73
N GLY A 576 46.55 -25.87 28.23
CA GLY A 576 47.12 -25.45 26.97
C GLY A 576 46.50 -24.19 26.47
#